data_fe5fe46522bac62775ddace3d48e114d
#
_entry.id   fe5fe46522bac62775ddace3d48e114d
#
_cell.length_a   1.000
_cell.length_b   1.000
_cell.length_c   1.000
_cell.angle_alpha   90.00
_cell.angle_beta   90.00
_cell.angle_gamma   90.00
#
_symmetry.space_group_name_H-M   'P 1'
#
loop_
_entity.id
_entity.type
_entity.pdbx_description
1 polymer ?
#
loop_
_entity_poly.entity_id
_entity_poly.type
_entity_poly.pdbx_seq_one_letter_code
_entity_poly.pdbx_strand_id
1 'polypeptide(L)'
;MSDYAQNISLPGIKRGDRWQGITSIGPITIADGQPAVTLARVRMQFRLGDAVYTLDSDSGQSPDAPITISNPTTWIATVPAVETGFCTTAGKWIFDIEFYGTGQGPTTYIKGSIQIYDDVTK
;
A
#
# COMPACT_ATOMS: atom_id res chain seq x y z
N MET A 1 -4.31 -22.22 7.28
CA MET A 1 -4.54 -20.97 6.62
C MET A 1 -3.79 -19.87 7.29
N SER A 2 -3.25 -19.06 6.56
CA SER A 2 -2.41 -18.05 7.12
C SER A 2 -2.77 -16.66 6.68
N ASP A 3 -3.77 -16.55 5.84
CA ASP A 3 -4.10 -15.24 5.34
C ASP A 3 -4.74 -14.44 6.43
N TYR A 4 -4.04 -13.44 6.80
CA TYR A 4 -4.51 -12.52 7.78
C TYR A 4 -4.49 -11.14 7.14
N ALA A 5 -5.64 -10.52 7.00
CA ALA A 5 -5.73 -9.21 6.41
C ALA A 5 -6.28 -8.24 7.43
N GLN A 6 -5.53 -7.21 7.69
CA GLN A 6 -5.97 -6.12 8.52
C GLN A 6 -6.66 -5.09 7.63
N ASN A 7 -7.84 -4.64 8.03
CA ASN A 7 -8.56 -3.60 7.31
C ASN A 7 -8.24 -2.25 7.93
N ILE A 8 -7.83 -1.31 7.10
CA ILE A 8 -7.55 0.04 7.57
C ILE A 8 -8.29 1.03 6.69
N SER A 9 -8.58 2.19 7.25
CA SER A 9 -9.19 3.28 6.53
C SER A 9 -8.27 4.47 6.65
N LEU A 10 -7.74 4.93 5.53
CA LEU A 10 -6.83 6.06 5.53
C LEU A 10 -7.61 7.37 5.51
N PRO A 11 -7.05 8.43 6.08
CA PRO A 11 -7.69 9.74 6.01
C PRO A 11 -7.92 10.14 4.57
N GLY A 12 -9.10 10.69 4.28
CA GLY A 12 -9.41 11.15 2.94
C GLY A 12 -8.63 12.40 2.58
N ILE A 13 -8.48 12.62 1.29
CA ILE A 13 -7.83 13.84 0.79
C ILE A 13 -8.67 14.43 -0.33
N LYS A 14 -8.47 15.69 -0.57
CA LYS A 14 -9.12 16.41 -1.64
C LYS A 14 -8.43 16.07 -2.97
N ARG A 15 -9.23 15.91 -4.02
CA ARG A 15 -8.70 15.60 -5.35
C ARG A 15 -7.65 16.64 -5.76
N GLY A 16 -6.52 16.14 -6.22
CA GLY A 16 -5.42 16.97 -6.65
C GLY A 16 -4.42 17.29 -5.57
N ASP A 17 -4.77 17.03 -4.30
CA ASP A 17 -3.83 17.23 -3.22
C ASP A 17 -2.83 16.08 -3.17
N ARG A 18 -1.69 16.34 -2.55
CA ARG A 18 -0.67 15.33 -2.37
C ARG A 18 -1.11 14.35 -1.29
N TRP A 19 -0.99 13.05 -1.56
CA TRP A 19 -1.14 12.02 -0.55
C TRP A 19 0.19 11.81 0.15
N GLN A 20 0.17 11.79 1.46
CA GLN A 20 1.40 11.77 2.25
C GLN A 20 2.08 10.41 2.31
N GLY A 21 1.43 9.36 1.80
CA GLY A 21 1.97 8.02 1.92
C GLY A 21 1.71 7.43 3.29
N ILE A 22 2.45 6.37 3.61
CA ILE A 22 2.36 5.72 4.91
C ILE A 22 3.78 5.61 5.46
N THR A 23 4.00 6.28 6.58
CA THR A 23 5.34 6.36 7.16
C THR A 23 5.89 4.99 7.54
N SER A 24 5.02 4.12 8.07
CA SER A 24 5.46 2.80 8.50
C SER A 24 4.32 1.82 8.40
N ILE A 25 4.53 0.74 7.65
CA ILE A 25 3.64 -0.40 7.59
C ILE A 25 4.35 -1.55 8.29
N GLY A 26 3.62 -2.26 9.16
CA GLY A 26 4.21 -3.34 9.94
C GLY A 26 4.66 -2.84 11.30
N PRO A 27 5.36 -3.66 12.08
CA PRO A 27 5.82 -5.00 11.69
C PRO A 27 4.67 -5.96 11.44
N ILE A 28 4.91 -6.92 10.57
CA ILE A 28 3.90 -7.94 10.25
C ILE A 28 4.13 -9.13 11.19
N THR A 29 3.07 -9.52 11.86
CA THR A 29 3.09 -10.70 12.74
C THR A 29 2.14 -11.74 12.18
N ILE A 30 2.64 -12.93 11.97
CA ILE A 30 1.80 -14.03 11.51
C ILE A 30 1.45 -14.93 12.70
N ALA A 31 0.64 -15.96 12.46
CA ALA A 31 0.12 -16.80 13.54
C ALA A 31 1.22 -17.39 14.40
N ASP A 32 2.37 -17.68 13.83
CA ASP A 32 3.50 -18.27 14.56
C ASP A 32 4.50 -17.23 15.03
N GLY A 33 4.15 -15.95 15.01
CA GLY A 33 5.03 -14.89 15.46
C GLY A 33 5.72 -14.19 14.31
N GLN A 34 7.04 -14.11 14.35
CA GLN A 34 7.80 -13.43 13.30
C GLN A 34 7.74 -14.21 12.00
N PRO A 35 7.72 -13.52 10.85
CA PRO A 35 7.84 -14.21 9.58
C PRO A 35 9.14 -15.02 9.51
N ALA A 36 9.06 -16.18 8.86
CA ALA A 36 10.19 -17.10 8.80
C ALA A 36 11.28 -16.66 7.83
N VAL A 37 10.95 -15.79 6.88
CA VAL A 37 11.89 -15.32 5.85
C VAL A 37 11.89 -13.80 5.84
N THR A 38 12.92 -13.22 5.22
CA THR A 38 12.97 -11.78 5.09
C THR A 38 11.98 -11.29 4.04
N LEU A 39 11.59 -10.03 4.17
CA LEU A 39 10.69 -9.39 3.21
C LEU A 39 11.50 -9.02 1.96
N ALA A 40 11.06 -9.50 0.80
CA ALA A 40 11.74 -9.27 -0.45
C ALA A 40 11.06 -8.21 -1.31
N ARG A 41 9.74 -8.05 -1.18
CA ARG A 41 8.99 -7.13 -2.02
C ARG A 41 7.69 -6.74 -1.36
N VAL A 42 7.27 -5.51 -1.59
CA VAL A 42 5.97 -5.00 -1.15
C VAL A 42 5.30 -4.34 -2.34
N ARG A 43 4.02 -4.62 -2.53
CA ARG A 43 3.25 -4.07 -3.63
C ARG A 43 1.91 -3.59 -3.10
N MET A 44 1.54 -2.37 -3.46
CA MET A 44 0.27 -1.79 -3.05
C MET A 44 -0.49 -1.39 -4.30
N GLN A 45 -1.73 -1.86 -4.43
CA GLN A 45 -2.58 -1.51 -5.56
C GLN A 45 -3.83 -0.81 -5.08
N PHE A 46 -4.16 0.26 -5.77
CA PHE A 46 -5.39 1.03 -5.55
C PHE A 46 -6.30 0.80 -6.74
N ARG A 47 -7.59 0.58 -6.47
CA ARG A 47 -8.56 0.32 -7.53
C ARG A 47 -9.79 1.16 -7.34
N LEU A 48 -10.28 1.72 -8.45
CA LEU A 48 -11.55 2.43 -8.51
C LEU A 48 -12.19 2.07 -9.84
N GLY A 49 -13.23 1.22 -9.81
CA GLY A 49 -13.79 0.70 -11.06
C GLY A 49 -12.73 -0.03 -11.86
N ASP A 50 -12.50 0.40 -13.09
CA ASP A 50 -11.48 -0.19 -13.94
C ASP A 50 -10.11 0.46 -13.79
N ALA A 51 -10.03 1.52 -13.01
CA ALA A 51 -8.77 2.23 -12.81
C ALA A 51 -7.92 1.49 -11.77
N VAL A 52 -6.64 1.34 -12.06
CA VAL A 52 -5.69 0.68 -11.17
C VAL A 52 -4.44 1.55 -11.08
N TYR A 53 -3.97 1.74 -9.86
CA TYR A 53 -2.72 2.46 -9.63
C TYR A 53 -1.86 1.61 -8.70
N THR A 54 -0.60 1.42 -9.07
CA THR A 54 0.31 0.51 -8.37
C THR A 54 1.52 1.23 -7.82
N LEU A 55 1.86 0.93 -6.56
CA LEU A 55 3.16 1.26 -5.98
C LEU A 55 3.84 -0.04 -5.64
N ASP A 56 5.16 -0.09 -5.81
CA ASP A 56 5.91 -1.33 -5.67
C ASP A 56 7.29 -1.01 -5.13
N SER A 57 7.87 -1.91 -4.37
CA SER A 57 9.24 -1.75 -3.93
C SER A 57 10.23 -1.98 -5.08
N ASP A 58 9.79 -2.64 -6.14
CA ASP A 58 10.55 -2.75 -7.37
C ASP A 58 10.31 -1.49 -8.18
N SER A 59 11.32 -0.65 -8.31
CA SER A 59 11.18 0.65 -8.98
C SER A 59 10.75 0.52 -10.43
N GLY A 60 11.04 -0.61 -11.07
CA GLY A 60 10.59 -0.84 -12.44
C GLY A 60 9.10 -1.07 -12.56
N GLN A 61 8.42 -1.36 -11.46
CA GLN A 61 6.98 -1.63 -11.45
C GLN A 61 6.19 -0.48 -10.82
N SER A 62 6.86 0.55 -10.36
CA SER A 62 6.20 1.65 -9.67
C SER A 62 6.25 2.91 -10.54
N PRO A 63 5.09 3.51 -10.89
CA PRO A 63 5.08 4.72 -11.71
C PRO A 63 5.62 5.94 -10.98
N ASP A 64 5.61 5.91 -9.67
CA ASP A 64 6.17 6.97 -8.83
C ASP A 64 7.31 6.40 -8.01
N ALA A 65 7.71 7.10 -6.96
CA ALA A 65 8.78 6.61 -6.10
C ALA A 65 8.42 5.23 -5.56
N PRO A 66 9.40 4.33 -5.41
CA PRO A 66 9.10 2.98 -4.96
C PRO A 66 8.83 2.92 -3.47
N ILE A 67 8.12 1.85 -3.05
CA ILE A 67 7.98 1.52 -1.65
C ILE A 67 9.36 1.11 -1.14
N THR A 68 9.71 1.54 0.06
CA THR A 68 11.00 1.22 0.67
C THR A 68 10.81 0.19 1.77
N ILE A 69 11.56 -0.90 1.71
CA ILE A 69 11.58 -1.88 2.79
C ILE A 69 12.59 -1.38 3.82
N SER A 70 12.09 -0.94 4.98
CA SER A 70 12.95 -0.36 6.01
C SER A 70 13.48 -1.41 6.98
N ASN A 71 12.75 -2.52 7.17
CA ASN A 71 13.26 -3.62 8.00
C ASN A 71 12.76 -4.93 7.42
N PRO A 72 13.63 -5.64 6.67
CA PRO A 72 13.21 -6.89 6.05
C PRO A 72 12.99 -8.03 7.04
N THR A 73 13.62 -8.00 8.20
CA THR A 73 13.48 -9.06 9.17
C THR A 73 12.10 -9.06 9.83
N THR A 74 11.62 -7.89 10.20
CA THR A 74 10.31 -7.75 10.85
C THR A 74 9.22 -7.32 9.89
N TRP A 75 9.56 -7.16 8.63
CA TRP A 75 8.63 -6.77 7.57
C TRP A 75 8.01 -5.39 7.82
N ILE A 76 8.87 -4.39 7.82
CA ILE A 76 8.43 -3.00 7.92
C ILE A 76 8.79 -2.28 6.64
N ALA A 77 7.83 -1.52 6.11
CA ALA A 77 8.01 -0.79 4.87
C ALA A 77 7.44 0.62 4.99
N THR A 78 7.91 1.49 4.11
CA THR A 78 7.44 2.87 4.01
C THR A 78 6.87 3.08 2.62
N VAL A 79 5.65 3.62 2.56
CA VAL A 79 5.01 3.97 1.28
C VAL A 79 5.25 5.45 1.04
N PRO A 80 5.80 5.82 -0.12
CA PRO A 80 6.12 7.21 -0.40
C PRO A 80 4.87 8.04 -0.66
N ALA A 81 5.03 9.36 -0.60
CA ALA A 81 3.96 10.28 -0.96
C ALA A 81 3.67 10.19 -2.45
N VAL A 82 2.44 10.48 -2.83
CA VAL A 82 1.99 10.47 -4.22
C VAL A 82 1.38 11.81 -4.54
N GLU A 83 1.84 12.44 -5.61
CA GLU A 83 1.33 13.75 -6.02
C GLU A 83 0.38 13.67 -7.20
N THR A 84 0.38 12.54 -7.90
CA THR A 84 -0.47 12.33 -9.06
C THR A 84 -1.11 10.94 -8.93
N GLY A 85 -1.48 10.34 -10.04
CA GLY A 85 -2.01 8.99 -10.01
C GLY A 85 -3.39 8.94 -9.39
N PHE A 86 -3.60 8.05 -8.43
CA PHE A 86 -4.94 7.83 -7.90
C PHE A 86 -5.55 9.07 -7.24
N CYS A 87 -4.73 9.94 -6.72
CA CYS A 87 -5.24 11.09 -5.98
C CYS A 87 -5.78 12.20 -6.90
N THR A 88 -5.73 12.01 -8.20
CA THR A 88 -6.31 12.97 -9.15
C THR A 88 -7.72 12.59 -9.58
N THR A 89 -8.25 11.47 -9.12
CA THR A 89 -9.58 11.02 -9.49
C THR A 89 -10.41 10.81 -8.23
N ALA A 90 -11.52 11.54 -8.14
CA ALA A 90 -12.39 11.45 -6.97
C ALA A 90 -13.07 10.09 -6.90
N GLY A 91 -13.31 9.62 -5.69
CA GLY A 91 -13.99 8.37 -5.43
C GLY A 91 -13.41 7.64 -4.25
N LYS A 92 -14.02 6.52 -3.91
CA LYS A 92 -13.52 5.68 -2.83
C LYS A 92 -12.62 4.61 -3.43
N TRP A 93 -11.32 4.81 -3.28
CA TRP A 93 -10.35 3.87 -3.78
C TRP A 93 -10.16 2.75 -2.77
N ILE A 94 -10.19 1.51 -3.26
CA ILE A 94 -9.94 0.33 -2.45
C ILE A 94 -8.51 -0.09 -2.72
N PHE A 95 -7.78 -0.46 -1.67
CA PHE A 95 -6.41 -0.91 -1.88
C PHE A 95 -6.13 -2.18 -1.12
N ASP A 96 -5.11 -2.91 -1.58
CA ASP A 96 -4.51 -3.98 -0.82
C ASP A 96 -3.01 -3.84 -0.88
N ILE A 97 -2.34 -4.39 0.12
CA ILE A 97 -0.89 -4.38 0.21
C ILE A 97 -0.44 -5.83 0.30
N GLU A 98 0.31 -6.25 -0.71
CA GLU A 98 0.86 -7.60 -0.81
C GLU A 98 2.31 -7.59 -0.36
N PHE A 99 2.66 -8.58 0.42
CA PHE A 99 4.02 -8.76 0.91
C PHE A 99 4.57 -10.05 0.34
N TYR A 100 5.79 -9.99 -0.15
CA TYR A 100 6.47 -11.14 -0.73
C TYR A 100 7.66 -11.47 0.15
N GLY A 101 7.62 -12.60 0.85
CA GLY A 101 8.80 -13.11 1.54
C GLY A 101 9.78 -13.69 0.53
N THR A 102 11.05 -13.76 0.91
CA THR A 102 12.09 -14.32 0.04
C THR A 102 11.73 -15.76 -0.34
N GLY A 103 11.64 -16.00 -1.64
CA GLY A 103 11.28 -17.32 -2.16
C GLY A 103 9.80 -17.65 -2.05
N GLN A 104 8.95 -16.70 -1.68
CA GLN A 104 7.52 -16.91 -1.51
C GLN A 104 6.71 -16.07 -2.47
N GLY A 105 5.47 -16.50 -2.73
CA GLY A 105 4.55 -15.72 -3.52
C GLY A 105 3.89 -14.62 -2.70
N PRO A 106 2.99 -13.85 -3.32
CA PRO A 106 2.35 -12.74 -2.63
C PRO A 106 1.35 -13.21 -1.58
N THR A 107 1.30 -12.46 -0.49
CA THR A 107 0.26 -12.64 0.53
C THR A 107 -0.26 -11.25 0.89
N THR A 108 -1.58 -11.12 0.91
CA THR A 108 -2.20 -9.86 1.28
C THR A 108 -2.42 -9.83 2.78
N TYR A 109 -1.74 -8.91 3.46
CA TYR A 109 -1.90 -8.76 4.90
C TYR A 109 -2.70 -7.53 5.28
N ILE A 110 -2.78 -6.54 4.39
CA ILE A 110 -3.46 -5.28 4.69
C ILE A 110 -4.36 -4.92 3.53
N LYS A 111 -5.60 -4.57 3.86
CA LYS A 111 -6.57 -4.05 2.90
C LYS A 111 -7.16 -2.79 3.47
N GLY A 112 -7.69 -1.94 2.61
CA GLY A 112 -8.32 -0.74 3.11
C GLY A 112 -8.88 0.12 2.01
N SER A 113 -9.16 1.35 2.39
CA SER A 113 -9.72 2.30 1.46
C SER A 113 -9.23 3.70 1.79
N ILE A 114 -9.29 4.55 0.78
CA ILE A 114 -9.04 5.98 0.94
C ILE A 114 -10.04 6.73 0.07
N GLN A 115 -10.67 7.74 0.64
CA GLN A 115 -11.64 8.56 -0.08
C GLN A 115 -10.94 9.75 -0.69
N ILE A 116 -11.05 9.90 -2.01
CA ILE A 116 -10.59 11.10 -2.69
C ILE A 116 -11.81 11.96 -2.91
N TYR A 117 -11.87 13.09 -2.23
CA TYR A 117 -13.03 13.98 -2.31
C TYR A 117 -12.94 14.83 -3.54
N ASP A 118 -14.09 15.07 -4.15
CA ASP A 118 -14.16 15.98 -5.27
C ASP A 118 -13.71 17.36 -4.83
N ASP A 119 -13.19 18.12 -5.76
CA ASP A 119 -12.76 19.49 -5.48
C ASP A 119 -13.98 20.38 -5.43
N VAL A 120 -14.51 20.57 -4.25
CA VAL A 120 -15.68 21.40 -4.06
C VAL A 120 -15.22 22.77 -3.63
N THR A 121 -15.28 23.68 -4.54
CA THR A 121 -14.90 25.07 -4.27
C THR A 121 -16.12 25.85 -3.85
N LYS A 122 -16.03 26.54 -2.76
CA LYS A 122 -17.13 27.33 -2.26
C LYS A 122 -16.77 28.78 -2.23
#